data_a34df0f098844a5948d3b2b0d7c85656
#
_entry.id   a34df0f098844a5948d3b2b0d7c85656
#
_cell.length_a   1.000
_cell.length_b   1.000
_cell.length_c   1.000
_cell.angle_alpha   90.00
_cell.angle_beta   90.00
_cell.angle_gamma   90.00
#
_symmetry.space_group_name_H-M   'P 1'
#
loop_
_entity.id
_entity.type
_entity.pdbx_description
1 polymer ?
#
loop_
_entity_poly.entity_id
_entity_poly.type
_entity_poly.pdbx_seq_one_letter_code
_entity_poly.pdbx_strand_id
1 'polypeptide(L)'
;MPFDVETVRSFFPSLNRPAEDGSLPVFFDNPAGTQVPQPVIDAVTEYYLTMNANAGGAFATSRRTDTMVRAARERVADFLHATRPEEIVFGPNMTTLSFALSRAL
;
A
#
# COMPACT_ATOMS: atom_id res chain seq x y z
N MET A 1 -15.88 21.02 1.36
CA MET A 1 -14.67 21.61 1.98
C MET A 1 -13.62 21.81 0.89
N PRO A 2 -12.91 22.93 0.85
CA PRO A 2 -11.79 23.06 -0.08
C PRO A 2 -10.72 22.01 0.25
N PHE A 3 -10.07 21.48 -0.77
CA PHE A 3 -8.98 20.51 -0.64
C PHE A 3 -7.76 21.21 -0.02
N ASP A 4 -7.34 20.76 1.16
CA ASP A 4 -6.17 21.32 1.86
C ASP A 4 -4.89 20.65 1.37
N VAL A 5 -4.22 21.30 0.41
CA VAL A 5 -2.99 20.81 -0.22
C VAL A 5 -1.87 20.66 0.81
N GLU A 6 -1.72 21.59 1.74
CA GLU A 6 -0.61 21.58 2.70
C GLU A 6 -0.75 20.43 3.69
N THR A 7 -1.95 20.18 4.19
CA THR A 7 -2.21 19.00 5.03
C THR A 7 -1.92 17.71 4.28
N VAL A 8 -2.36 17.58 3.02
CA VAL A 8 -2.07 16.37 2.23
C VAL A 8 -0.57 16.21 1.98
N ARG A 9 0.14 17.28 1.61
CA ARG A 9 1.60 17.26 1.39
C ARG A 9 2.36 16.84 2.64
N SER A 10 1.90 17.21 3.83
CA SER A 10 2.57 16.85 5.08
C SER A 10 2.64 15.34 5.35
N PHE A 11 1.77 14.54 4.73
CA PHE A 11 1.83 13.08 4.82
C PHE A 11 2.99 12.46 4.03
N PHE A 12 3.63 13.19 3.11
CA PHE A 12 4.65 12.66 2.22
C PHE A 12 6.06 13.13 2.62
N PRO A 13 6.82 12.33 3.38
CA PRO A 13 8.10 12.77 3.91
C PRO A 13 9.14 13.10 2.82
N SER A 14 9.06 12.46 1.65
CA SER A 14 9.96 12.73 0.53
C SER A 14 9.86 14.17 -0.02
N LEU A 15 8.70 14.82 0.11
CA LEU A 15 8.50 16.20 -0.34
C LEU A 15 9.23 17.23 0.53
N ASN A 16 9.64 16.83 1.74
CA ASN A 16 10.29 17.69 2.73
C ASN A 16 11.79 17.38 2.90
N ARG A 17 12.35 16.49 2.06
CA ARG A 17 13.78 16.15 2.08
C ARG A 17 14.48 16.96 1.01
N PRO A 18 15.30 17.97 1.37
CA PRO A 18 16.04 18.74 0.39
C PRO A 18 17.09 17.87 -0.33
N ALA A 19 17.33 18.20 -1.59
CA ALA A 19 18.44 17.66 -2.37
C ALA A 19 19.79 18.19 -1.84
N GLU A 20 20.91 17.72 -2.41
CA GLU A 20 22.26 18.13 -2.00
C GLU A 20 22.51 19.64 -2.16
N ASP A 21 21.82 20.28 -3.08
CA ASP A 21 21.89 21.74 -3.33
C ASP A 21 20.95 22.56 -2.43
N GLY A 22 20.23 21.90 -1.51
CA GLY A 22 19.27 22.51 -0.59
C GLY A 22 17.88 22.77 -1.19
N SER A 23 17.64 22.47 -2.45
CA SER A 23 16.33 22.63 -3.09
C SER A 23 15.36 21.54 -2.63
N LEU A 24 14.05 21.86 -2.55
CA LEU A 24 13.02 20.85 -2.34
C LEU A 24 12.71 20.13 -3.66
N PRO A 25 12.50 18.80 -3.60
CA PRO A 25 12.22 18.03 -4.79
C PRO A 25 10.84 18.35 -5.37
N VAL A 26 10.77 18.33 -6.70
CA VAL A 26 9.53 18.49 -7.46
C VAL A 26 9.34 17.24 -8.31
N PHE A 27 8.25 16.48 -8.03
CA PHE A 27 7.93 15.22 -8.70
C PHE A 27 6.80 15.43 -9.71
N PHE A 28 7.09 15.33 -11.00
CA PHE A 28 6.10 15.36 -12.08
C PHE A 28 5.98 14.04 -12.84
N ASP A 29 6.80 13.05 -12.49
CA ASP A 29 6.85 11.75 -13.17
C ASP A 29 6.35 10.64 -12.23
N ASN A 30 5.07 10.67 -11.90
CA ASN A 30 4.43 9.63 -11.07
C ASN A 30 4.48 8.21 -11.67
N PRO A 31 4.41 8.00 -13.01
CA PRO A 31 4.60 6.68 -13.58
C PRO A 31 5.95 6.03 -13.28
N ALA A 32 7.01 6.83 -13.09
CA ALA A 32 8.33 6.33 -12.69
C ALA A 32 8.44 6.01 -11.20
N GLY A 33 7.55 6.55 -10.37
CA GLY A 33 7.53 6.29 -8.93
C GLY A 33 6.68 7.29 -8.16
N THR A 34 5.51 6.87 -7.72
CA THR A 34 4.66 7.67 -6.83
C THR A 34 5.27 7.78 -5.44
N GLN A 35 5.22 8.98 -4.85
CA GLN A 35 5.70 9.18 -3.49
C GLN A 35 4.82 8.45 -2.48
N VAL A 36 5.43 7.98 -1.38
CA VAL A 36 4.78 7.12 -0.38
C VAL A 36 4.44 7.94 0.86
N PRO A 37 3.19 7.94 1.33
CA PRO A 37 2.82 8.65 2.54
C PRO A 37 3.33 7.93 3.80
N GLN A 38 3.62 8.70 4.85
CA GLN A 38 4.15 8.19 6.12
C GLN A 38 3.35 7.01 6.72
N PRO A 39 2.00 7.04 6.74
CA PRO A 39 1.22 5.91 7.26
C PRO A 39 1.46 4.57 6.55
N VAL A 40 1.81 4.60 5.26
CA VAL A 40 2.17 3.38 4.50
C VAL A 40 3.56 2.87 4.92
N ILE A 41 4.52 3.78 5.10
CA ILE A 41 5.87 3.44 5.58
C ILE A 41 5.78 2.80 6.96
N ASP A 42 4.99 3.40 7.86
CA ASP A 42 4.78 2.91 9.21
C ASP A 42 4.12 1.52 9.22
N ALA A 43 3.10 1.31 8.38
CA ALA A 43 2.41 0.02 8.26
C ALA A 43 3.34 -1.10 7.75
N VAL A 44 4.21 -0.79 6.78
CA VAL A 44 5.22 -1.76 6.29
C VAL A 44 6.25 -2.07 7.38
N THR A 45 6.70 -1.06 8.10
CA THR A 45 7.63 -1.23 9.23
C THR A 45 7.01 -2.09 10.33
N GLU A 46 5.78 -1.80 10.72
CA GLU A 46 5.03 -2.57 11.73
C GLU A 46 4.85 -4.03 11.31
N TYR A 47 4.55 -4.28 10.04
CA TYR A 47 4.46 -5.64 9.51
C TYR A 47 5.76 -6.42 9.71
N TYR A 48 6.91 -5.84 9.33
CA TYR A 48 8.20 -6.51 9.49
C TYR A 48 8.58 -6.73 10.97
N LEU A 49 8.23 -5.83 11.85
CA LEU A 49 8.55 -5.95 13.27
C LEU A 49 7.68 -7.00 14.00
N THR A 50 6.43 -7.17 13.60
CA THR A 50 5.44 -7.87 14.44
C THR A 50 4.68 -9.01 13.76
N MET A 51 4.61 -9.03 12.42
CA MET A 51 3.72 -9.92 11.66
C MET A 51 4.41 -10.68 10.51
N ASN A 52 5.74 -10.52 10.35
CA ASN A 52 6.47 -11.13 9.22
C ASN A 52 6.48 -12.66 9.31
N ALA A 53 5.45 -13.28 8.75
CA ALA A 53 5.27 -14.73 8.74
C ALA A 53 4.41 -15.18 7.54
N ASN A 54 4.57 -16.45 7.14
CA ASN A 54 3.69 -17.06 6.16
C ASN A 54 2.25 -17.15 6.69
N ALA A 55 1.28 -16.98 5.80
CA ALA A 55 -0.14 -17.14 6.09
C ALA A 55 -0.52 -18.61 6.39
N GLY A 56 -1.64 -18.81 7.11
CA GLY A 56 -2.22 -20.13 7.35
C GLY A 56 -1.55 -20.97 8.44
N GLY A 57 -0.56 -20.44 9.15
CA GLY A 57 0.09 -21.14 10.26
C GLY A 57 -0.64 -21.04 11.59
N ALA A 58 -0.48 -22.05 12.46
CA ALA A 58 -1.12 -22.10 13.77
C ALA A 58 -0.47 -21.22 14.86
N PHE A 59 0.59 -20.50 14.55
CA PHE A 59 1.33 -19.66 15.49
C PHE A 59 0.91 -18.18 15.41
N ALA A 60 1.22 -17.42 16.47
CA ALA A 60 0.67 -16.08 16.68
C ALA A 60 0.99 -15.09 15.55
N THR A 61 2.23 -15.05 15.04
CA THR A 61 2.61 -14.13 13.96
C THR A 61 1.89 -14.43 12.66
N SER A 62 1.70 -15.71 12.32
CA SER A 62 0.91 -16.11 11.14
C SER A 62 -0.55 -15.67 11.25
N ARG A 63 -1.19 -15.88 12.42
CA ARG A 63 -2.57 -15.41 12.62
C ARG A 63 -2.71 -13.90 12.51
N ARG A 64 -1.70 -13.13 12.96
CA ARG A 64 -1.68 -11.66 12.78
C ARG A 64 -1.58 -11.30 11.31
N THR A 65 -0.72 -11.98 10.54
CA THR A 65 -0.62 -11.80 9.09
C THR A 65 -1.95 -12.10 8.40
N ASP A 66 -2.62 -13.20 8.73
CA ASP A 66 -3.93 -13.56 8.17
C ASP A 66 -4.98 -12.49 8.47
N THR A 67 -5.02 -12.00 9.70
CA THR A 67 -5.94 -10.93 10.12
C THR A 67 -5.67 -9.64 9.34
N MET A 68 -4.42 -9.25 9.20
CA MET A 68 -4.03 -8.04 8.46
C MET A 68 -4.40 -8.14 6.98
N VAL A 69 -4.10 -9.28 6.33
CA VAL A 69 -4.44 -9.50 4.91
C VAL A 69 -5.96 -9.47 4.68
N ARG A 70 -6.73 -10.08 5.60
CA ARG A 70 -8.20 -10.01 5.54
C ARG A 70 -8.69 -8.58 5.65
N ALA A 71 -8.23 -7.82 6.65
CA ALA A 71 -8.63 -6.44 6.84
C ALA A 71 -8.26 -5.55 5.63
N ALA A 72 -7.11 -5.81 5.01
CA ALA A 72 -6.72 -5.11 3.78
C ALA A 72 -7.68 -5.41 2.62
N ARG A 73 -8.09 -6.67 2.43
CA ARG A 73 -9.08 -7.04 1.40
C ARG A 73 -10.43 -6.38 1.65
N GLU A 74 -10.92 -6.40 2.89
CA GLU A 74 -12.18 -5.76 3.27
C GLU A 74 -12.17 -4.26 2.92
N ARG A 75 -11.12 -3.54 3.28
CA ARG A 75 -10.98 -2.09 2.95
C ARG A 75 -10.91 -1.81 1.45
N VAL A 76 -10.21 -2.65 0.68
CA VAL A 76 -10.16 -2.49 -0.78
C VAL A 76 -11.49 -2.87 -1.42
N ALA A 77 -12.19 -3.88 -0.90
CA ALA A 77 -13.55 -4.23 -1.33
C ALA A 77 -14.51 -3.05 -1.13
N ASP A 78 -14.50 -2.43 0.05
CA ASP A 78 -15.30 -1.23 0.34
C ASP A 78 -14.97 -0.09 -0.63
N PHE A 79 -13.70 0.17 -0.87
CA PHE A 79 -13.25 1.24 -1.77
C PHE A 79 -13.68 1.01 -3.22
N LEU A 80 -13.67 -0.24 -3.69
CA LEU A 80 -14.06 -0.62 -5.05
C LEU A 80 -15.54 -0.99 -5.20
N HIS A 81 -16.32 -0.93 -4.12
CA HIS A 81 -17.71 -1.41 -4.06
C HIS A 81 -17.85 -2.89 -4.48
N ALA A 82 -16.85 -3.71 -4.17
CA ALA A 82 -16.93 -5.16 -4.38
C ALA A 82 -17.90 -5.78 -3.36
N THR A 83 -18.61 -6.82 -3.79
CA THR A 83 -19.63 -7.45 -2.94
C THR A 83 -18.99 -8.24 -1.80
N ARG A 84 -17.80 -8.80 -2.03
CA ARG A 84 -17.11 -9.67 -1.06
C ARG A 84 -15.59 -9.41 -1.09
N PRO A 85 -14.90 -9.50 0.06
CA PRO A 85 -13.44 -9.37 0.14
C PRO A 85 -12.67 -10.41 -0.70
N GLU A 86 -13.27 -11.58 -0.95
CA GLU A 86 -12.67 -12.64 -1.76
C GLU A 86 -12.53 -12.27 -3.25
N GLU A 87 -13.26 -11.25 -3.70
CA GLU A 87 -13.13 -10.69 -5.06
C GLU A 87 -11.85 -9.86 -5.22
N ILE A 88 -11.20 -9.50 -4.11
CA ILE A 88 -9.95 -8.74 -4.11
C ILE A 88 -8.75 -9.68 -4.16
N VAL A 89 -7.98 -9.57 -5.24
CA VAL A 89 -6.73 -10.33 -5.43
C VAL A 89 -5.56 -9.38 -5.41
N PHE A 90 -4.62 -9.60 -4.50
CA PHE A 90 -3.36 -8.89 -4.46
C PHE A 90 -2.30 -9.61 -5.31
N GLY A 91 -1.46 -8.85 -5.97
CA GLY A 91 -0.32 -9.35 -6.74
C GLY A 91 0.86 -8.39 -6.68
N PRO A 92 2.05 -8.83 -7.13
CA PRO A 92 3.28 -8.05 -7.00
C PRO A 92 3.28 -6.79 -7.89
N ASN A 93 2.56 -6.82 -9.00
CA ASN A 93 2.42 -5.69 -9.92
C ASN A 93 1.30 -5.94 -10.94
N MET A 94 0.91 -4.88 -11.66
CA MET A 94 -0.16 -4.94 -12.66
C MET A 94 0.14 -5.90 -13.80
N THR A 95 1.37 -5.96 -14.28
CA THR A 95 1.78 -6.86 -15.37
C THR A 95 1.50 -8.31 -15.01
N THR A 96 1.95 -8.75 -13.84
CA THR A 96 1.71 -10.13 -13.36
C THR A 96 0.23 -10.42 -13.18
N LEU A 97 -0.53 -9.49 -12.60
CA LEU A 97 -1.98 -9.65 -12.45
C LEU A 97 -2.70 -9.73 -13.79
N SER A 98 -2.32 -8.88 -14.76
CA SER A 98 -2.91 -8.90 -16.12
C SER A 98 -2.62 -10.21 -16.83
N PHE A 99 -1.39 -10.75 -16.73
CA PHE A 99 -1.07 -12.06 -17.28
C PHE A 99 -1.82 -13.20 -16.59
N ALA A 100 -2.00 -13.14 -15.27
CA ALA A 100 -2.79 -14.12 -14.55
C ALA A 100 -4.26 -14.10 -15.04
N LEU A 101 -4.85 -12.92 -15.13
CA LEU A 101 -6.22 -12.73 -15.62
C LEU A 101 -6.40 -13.22 -17.07
N SER A 102 -5.47 -12.86 -17.98
CA SER A 102 -5.54 -13.26 -19.39
C SER A 102 -5.44 -14.78 -19.62
N ARG A 103 -4.90 -15.52 -18.65
CA ARG A 103 -4.84 -17.00 -18.70
C ARG A 103 -6.03 -17.66 -18.02
N ALA A 104 -6.78 -16.93 -17.22
CA ALA A 104 -7.95 -17.43 -16.50
C ALA A 104 -9.26 -17.25 -17.32
N LEU A 105 -9.24 -16.37 -18.33
CA LEU A 105 -10.33 -16.12 -19.28
C LEU A 105 -10.19 -16.99 -20.53
#